data_c27e48af5171442daaae7ceb0f0fa4ce
#
_entry.id   c27e48af5171442daaae7ceb0f0fa4ce
#
_cell.length_a   1.000
_cell.length_b   1.000
_cell.length_c   1.000
_cell.angle_alpha   90.00
_cell.angle_beta   90.00
_cell.angle_gamma   90.00
#
_symmetry.space_group_name_H-M   'P 1'
#
loop_
_entity.id
_entity.type
_entity.pdbx_description
1 polymer ?
#
loop_
_entity_poly.entity_id
_entity_poly.type
_entity_poly.pdbx_seq_one_letter_code
_entity_poly.pdbx_strand_id
1 'polypeptide(L)'
;QNQALLIFDEVMSGFRVALGGAQDLYNIEPDLTALGKVIGGGLPVGAFGGKESVMNQLAPLGPIYQAGTLSGNPLAMSAGIALLSELIKINPFERLESASIFFLSHIKDLLDTKGIPFSHASIGGMFGFFFADKLPVNFDEVTKTDDALFVRFFNLALQNGLYFAPSKY
;
A
#
# COMPACT_ATOMS: atom_id res chain seq x y z
N GLN A 1 -6.53 11.25 -24.81
CA GLN A 1 -7.07 12.46 -25.46
C GLN A 1 -6.21 13.70 -25.17
N ASN A 2 -5.46 13.73 -24.08
CA ASN A 2 -4.68 14.90 -23.64
C ASN A 2 -3.15 14.71 -23.80
N GLN A 3 -2.70 13.65 -24.47
CA GLN A 3 -1.27 13.33 -24.65
C GLN A 3 -0.47 13.26 -23.32
N ALA A 4 -1.15 12.96 -22.23
CA ALA A 4 -0.53 12.77 -20.92
C ALA A 4 -0.36 11.26 -20.64
N LEU A 5 0.74 10.90 -20.00
CA LEU A 5 0.98 9.54 -19.52
C LEU A 5 0.32 9.32 -18.16
N LEU A 6 -0.30 8.16 -18.00
CA LEU A 6 -0.83 7.71 -16.71
C LEU A 6 0.21 6.85 -16.01
N ILE A 7 0.65 7.27 -14.84
CA ILE A 7 1.59 6.52 -14.00
C ILE A 7 0.86 6.04 -12.76
N PHE A 8 0.86 4.73 -12.52
CA PHE A 8 0.37 4.15 -11.27
C PHE A 8 1.54 3.96 -10.29
N ASP A 9 1.46 4.65 -9.17
CA ASP A 9 2.31 4.37 -8.02
C ASP A 9 1.71 3.21 -7.22
N GLU A 10 2.13 2.01 -7.55
CA GLU A 10 1.74 0.76 -6.89
C GLU A 10 2.77 0.34 -5.82
N VAL A 11 3.60 1.26 -5.34
CA VAL A 11 4.61 0.96 -4.31
C VAL A 11 3.96 0.45 -3.03
N MET A 12 2.76 0.91 -2.69
CA MET A 12 1.98 0.39 -1.55
C MET A 12 0.95 -0.66 -1.95
N SER A 13 0.26 -0.47 -3.04
CA SER A 13 -0.89 -1.27 -3.46
C SER A 13 -0.52 -2.53 -4.25
N GLY A 14 0.58 -2.50 -5.00
CA GLY A 14 1.04 -3.65 -5.78
C GLY A 14 1.30 -4.89 -4.92
N PHE A 15 0.69 -6.01 -5.29
CA PHE A 15 0.73 -7.28 -4.56
C PHE A 15 0.25 -7.20 -3.10
N ARG A 16 -0.49 -6.13 -2.77
CA ARG A 16 -1.02 -5.89 -1.43
C ARG A 16 -2.54 -5.87 -1.40
N VAL A 17 -3.17 -5.16 -2.33
CA VAL A 17 -4.64 -5.07 -2.42
C VAL A 17 -5.22 -6.20 -3.26
N ALA A 18 -4.50 -6.64 -4.28
CA ALA A 18 -4.77 -7.78 -5.13
C ALA A 18 -3.45 -8.27 -5.73
N LEU A 19 -3.45 -9.43 -6.40
CA LEU A 19 -2.26 -9.95 -7.07
C LEU A 19 -1.76 -9.00 -8.16
N GLY A 20 -2.67 -8.42 -8.94
CA GLY A 20 -2.35 -7.42 -9.97
C GLY A 20 -2.38 -5.97 -9.47
N GLY A 21 -2.47 -5.74 -8.14
CA GLY A 21 -2.48 -4.40 -7.57
C GLY A 21 -3.79 -3.63 -7.78
N ALA A 22 -3.75 -2.32 -7.61
CA ALA A 22 -4.90 -1.45 -7.80
C ALA A 22 -5.32 -1.35 -9.26
N GLN A 23 -4.38 -1.42 -10.20
CA GLN A 23 -4.67 -1.41 -11.63
C GLN A 23 -5.58 -2.56 -12.05
N ASP A 24 -5.34 -3.76 -11.52
CA ASP A 24 -6.17 -4.95 -11.75
C ASP A 24 -7.54 -4.78 -11.07
N LEU A 25 -7.53 -4.38 -9.80
CA LEU A 25 -8.74 -4.20 -9.00
C LEU A 25 -9.73 -3.20 -9.62
N TYR A 26 -9.24 -2.13 -10.23
CA TYR A 26 -10.05 -1.09 -10.87
C TYR A 26 -10.15 -1.23 -12.38
N ASN A 27 -9.55 -2.26 -12.97
CA ASN A 27 -9.49 -2.50 -14.41
C ASN A 27 -8.97 -1.26 -15.18
N ILE A 28 -7.85 -0.70 -14.71
CA ILE A 28 -7.19 0.46 -15.31
C ILE A 28 -5.84 0.00 -15.86
N GLU A 29 -5.57 0.32 -17.12
CA GLU A 29 -4.28 0.05 -17.77
C GLU A 29 -3.44 1.34 -17.80
N PRO A 30 -2.42 1.48 -16.91
CA PRO A 30 -1.53 2.63 -16.92
C PRO A 30 -0.49 2.55 -18.03
N ASP A 31 0.13 3.69 -18.33
CA ASP A 31 1.29 3.74 -19.24
C ASP A 31 2.58 3.29 -18.55
N LEU A 32 2.70 3.56 -17.25
CA LEU A 32 3.80 3.15 -16.38
C LEU A 32 3.28 2.72 -15.01
N THR A 33 3.96 1.75 -14.40
CA THR A 33 3.72 1.31 -13.03
C THR A 33 5.03 1.35 -12.24
N ALA A 34 4.98 1.94 -11.05
CA ALA A 34 6.07 1.87 -10.07
C ALA A 34 5.73 0.85 -8.99
N LEU A 35 6.67 -0.01 -8.64
CA LEU A 35 6.53 -1.08 -7.65
C LEU A 35 7.62 -1.00 -6.59
N GLY A 36 7.36 -1.50 -5.40
CA GLY A 36 8.31 -1.55 -4.30
C GLY A 36 7.79 -2.41 -3.15
N LYS A 37 8.29 -2.20 -1.97
CA LYS A 37 7.85 -2.85 -0.71
C LYS A 37 7.64 -4.37 -0.85
N VAL A 38 6.43 -4.83 -1.12
CA VAL A 38 6.07 -6.27 -1.19
C VAL A 38 6.98 -7.03 -2.16
N ILE A 39 7.31 -6.46 -3.33
CA ILE A 39 8.14 -7.15 -4.32
C ILE A 39 9.55 -7.49 -3.82
N GLY A 40 9.99 -6.86 -2.75
CA GLY A 40 11.31 -7.13 -2.14
C GLY A 40 11.33 -8.27 -1.13
N GLY A 41 10.18 -8.82 -0.74
CA GLY A 41 10.13 -9.88 0.27
C GLY A 41 10.72 -9.47 1.62
N GLY A 42 10.61 -8.19 2.00
CA GLY A 42 11.21 -7.59 3.19
C GLY A 42 12.55 -6.90 2.94
N LEU A 43 13.13 -7.04 1.75
CA LEU A 43 14.38 -6.39 1.37
C LEU A 43 14.13 -5.17 0.47
N PRO A 44 15.08 -4.20 0.41
CA PRO A 44 14.91 -2.96 -0.35
C PRO A 44 14.96 -3.25 -1.86
N VAL A 45 13.81 -3.11 -2.53
CA VAL A 45 13.66 -3.23 -3.97
C VAL A 45 12.71 -2.15 -4.46
N GLY A 46 13.05 -1.55 -5.59
CA GLY A 46 12.16 -0.74 -6.40
C GLY A 46 12.19 -1.23 -7.83
N ALA A 47 11.06 -1.16 -8.51
CA ALA A 47 10.96 -1.48 -9.92
C ALA A 47 9.97 -0.52 -10.59
N PHE A 48 10.15 -0.34 -11.88
CA PHE A 48 9.16 0.33 -12.71
C PHE A 48 9.13 -0.35 -14.08
N GLY A 49 8.00 -0.25 -14.73
CA GLY A 49 7.78 -0.81 -16.05
C GLY A 49 6.52 -0.25 -16.67
N GLY A 50 6.28 -0.58 -17.92
CA GLY A 50 5.10 -0.09 -18.62
C GLY A 50 5.16 -0.33 -20.11
N LYS A 51 4.45 0.51 -20.89
CA LYS A 51 4.36 0.39 -22.33
C LYS A 51 5.73 0.44 -22.99
N GLU A 52 5.94 -0.44 -23.96
CA GLU A 52 7.20 -0.55 -24.71
C GLU A 52 7.67 0.80 -25.28
N SER A 53 6.74 1.58 -25.84
CA SER A 53 7.05 2.90 -26.40
C SER A 53 7.64 3.89 -25.41
N VAL A 54 7.30 3.75 -24.12
CA VAL A 54 7.84 4.56 -23.02
C VAL A 54 9.14 3.95 -22.52
N MET A 55 9.17 2.63 -22.30
CA MET A 55 10.36 1.94 -21.78
C MET A 55 11.54 1.99 -22.76
N ASN A 56 11.30 2.03 -24.07
CA ASN A 56 12.33 2.18 -25.09
C ASN A 56 13.07 3.54 -25.07
N GLN A 57 12.62 4.48 -24.23
CA GLN A 57 13.37 5.71 -23.96
C GLN A 57 14.57 5.48 -23.00
N LEU A 58 14.65 4.32 -22.35
CA LEU A 58 15.78 3.97 -21.51
C LEU A 58 16.98 3.50 -22.32
N ALA A 59 18.18 3.87 -21.85
CA ALA A 59 19.43 3.36 -22.42
C ALA A 59 19.49 1.82 -22.30
N PRO A 60 20.07 1.11 -23.29
CA PRO A 60 20.79 1.63 -24.46
C PRO A 60 19.88 1.99 -25.66
N LEU A 61 18.57 1.73 -25.59
CA LEU A 61 17.65 1.96 -26.71
C LEU A 61 17.31 3.46 -26.85
N GLY A 62 17.19 4.18 -25.76
CA GLY A 62 16.87 5.60 -25.70
C GLY A 62 17.91 6.43 -24.94
N PRO A 63 17.67 7.74 -24.83
CA PRO A 63 18.64 8.66 -24.23
C PRO A 63 18.62 8.72 -22.71
N ILE A 64 17.63 8.08 -22.04
CA ILE A 64 17.44 8.20 -20.60
C ILE A 64 18.29 7.15 -19.88
N TYR A 65 19.28 7.61 -19.12
CA TYR A 65 20.09 6.72 -18.28
C TYR A 65 19.40 6.41 -16.95
N GLN A 66 19.36 5.13 -16.60
CA GLN A 66 18.89 4.63 -15.30
C GLN A 66 19.89 3.61 -14.76
N ALA A 67 20.33 3.76 -13.51
CA ALA A 67 21.17 2.80 -12.83
C ALA A 67 20.98 2.91 -11.31
N GLY A 68 21.27 1.80 -10.62
CA GLY A 68 21.29 1.73 -9.17
C GLY A 68 22.29 0.65 -8.73
N THR A 69 23.21 0.99 -7.84
CA THR A 69 24.28 0.09 -7.38
C THR A 69 23.73 -1.25 -6.85
N LEU A 70 22.60 -1.22 -6.16
CA LEU A 70 21.97 -2.41 -5.60
C LEU A 70 20.85 -2.97 -6.48
N SER A 71 20.62 -2.42 -7.68
CA SER A 71 19.61 -2.91 -8.60
C SER A 71 19.90 -4.36 -8.98
N GLY A 72 18.87 -5.23 -8.83
CA GLY A 72 18.99 -6.64 -9.16
C GLY A 72 19.92 -7.45 -8.25
N ASN A 73 20.24 -6.95 -7.04
CA ASN A 73 21.08 -7.73 -6.14
C ASN A 73 20.46 -9.10 -5.81
N PRO A 74 21.24 -10.18 -5.81
CA PRO A 74 20.70 -11.55 -5.79
C PRO A 74 19.93 -11.87 -4.49
N LEU A 75 20.29 -11.26 -3.38
CA LEU A 75 19.60 -11.49 -2.11
C LEU A 75 18.16 -10.96 -2.14
N ALA A 76 17.98 -9.71 -2.57
CA ALA A 76 16.66 -9.10 -2.69
C ALA A 76 15.82 -9.76 -3.79
N MET A 77 16.44 -10.16 -4.90
CA MET A 77 15.75 -10.90 -5.96
C MET A 77 15.25 -12.26 -5.48
N SER A 78 16.09 -13.01 -4.75
CA SER A 78 15.68 -14.32 -4.19
C SER A 78 14.55 -14.19 -3.18
N ALA A 79 14.60 -13.19 -2.28
CA ALA A 79 13.53 -12.92 -1.32
C ALA A 79 12.22 -12.52 -2.02
N GLY A 80 12.30 -11.64 -3.01
CA GLY A 80 11.15 -11.22 -3.81
C GLY A 80 10.51 -12.39 -4.56
N ILE A 81 11.32 -13.20 -5.25
CA ILE A 81 10.84 -14.40 -5.97
C ILE A 81 10.12 -15.35 -4.99
N ALA A 82 10.72 -15.62 -3.84
CA ALA A 82 10.11 -16.50 -2.84
C ALA A 82 8.75 -15.99 -2.37
N LEU A 83 8.65 -14.70 -2.00
CA LEU A 83 7.40 -14.10 -1.57
C LEU A 83 6.34 -14.07 -2.67
N LEU A 84 6.69 -13.60 -3.88
CA LEU A 84 5.72 -13.50 -4.98
C LEU A 84 5.24 -14.89 -5.42
N SER A 85 6.12 -15.90 -5.45
CA SER A 85 5.74 -17.29 -5.74
C SER A 85 4.73 -17.81 -4.72
N GLU A 86 4.91 -17.51 -3.44
CA GLU A 86 3.97 -17.93 -2.40
C GLU A 86 2.64 -17.15 -2.51
N LEU A 87 2.66 -15.86 -2.79
CA LEU A 87 1.43 -15.07 -3.01
C LEU A 87 0.60 -15.61 -4.18
N ILE A 88 1.25 -15.98 -5.29
CA ILE A 88 0.56 -16.60 -6.45
C ILE A 88 -0.08 -17.94 -6.04
N LYS A 89 0.64 -18.74 -5.26
CA LYS A 89 0.19 -20.08 -4.85
C LYS A 89 -0.98 -20.03 -3.86
N ILE A 90 -0.92 -19.16 -2.84
CA ILE A 90 -1.91 -19.16 -1.76
C ILE A 90 -3.05 -18.15 -1.98
N ASN A 91 -2.86 -17.17 -2.85
CA ASN A 91 -3.81 -16.08 -3.12
C ASN A 91 -4.50 -15.56 -1.86
N PRO A 92 -3.79 -14.87 -0.95
CA PRO A 92 -4.28 -14.62 0.41
C PRO A 92 -5.23 -13.41 0.53
N PHE A 93 -5.54 -12.72 -0.56
CA PHE A 93 -6.15 -11.38 -0.52
C PHE A 93 -7.52 -11.35 0.12
N GLU A 94 -8.42 -12.29 -0.21
CA GLU A 94 -9.75 -12.38 0.43
C GLU A 94 -9.64 -12.63 1.95
N ARG A 95 -8.70 -13.48 2.37
CA ARG A 95 -8.45 -13.75 3.79
C ARG A 95 -7.91 -12.52 4.52
N LEU A 96 -7.00 -11.78 3.88
CA LEU A 96 -6.44 -10.55 4.44
C LEU A 96 -7.50 -9.45 4.56
N GLU A 97 -8.36 -9.31 3.56
CA GLU A 97 -9.45 -8.35 3.57
C GLU A 97 -10.47 -8.69 4.67
N SER A 98 -10.88 -9.95 4.75
CA SER A 98 -11.80 -10.44 5.80
C SER A 98 -11.22 -10.19 7.20
N ALA A 99 -9.92 -10.46 7.40
CA ALA A 99 -9.25 -10.20 8.67
C ALA A 99 -9.18 -8.70 8.99
N SER A 100 -8.94 -7.84 8.00
CA SER A 100 -8.91 -6.39 8.18
C SER A 100 -10.29 -5.85 8.55
N ILE A 101 -11.34 -6.30 7.87
CA ILE A 101 -12.74 -5.92 8.16
C ILE A 101 -13.12 -6.38 9.57
N PHE A 102 -12.83 -7.64 9.91
CA PHE A 102 -13.11 -8.18 11.25
C PHE A 102 -12.44 -7.34 12.35
N PHE A 103 -11.17 -7.05 12.19
CA PHE A 103 -10.40 -6.26 13.17
C PHE A 103 -10.96 -4.85 13.33
N LEU A 104 -11.19 -4.15 12.23
CA LEU A 104 -11.66 -2.75 12.24
C LEU A 104 -13.09 -2.61 12.76
N SER A 105 -13.99 -3.54 12.42
CA SER A 105 -15.37 -3.53 12.92
C SER A 105 -15.41 -3.72 14.44
N HIS A 106 -14.60 -4.63 14.99
CA HIS A 106 -14.55 -4.84 16.44
C HIS A 106 -13.99 -3.63 17.20
N ILE A 107 -12.97 -2.95 16.63
CA ILE A 107 -12.49 -1.69 17.20
C ILE A 107 -13.59 -0.64 17.16
N LYS A 108 -14.27 -0.50 16.02
CA LYS A 108 -15.36 0.46 15.88
C LYS A 108 -16.46 0.22 16.90
N ASP A 109 -16.96 -1.00 17.02
CA ASP A 109 -18.01 -1.36 17.96
C ASP A 109 -17.61 -1.00 19.42
N LEU A 110 -16.36 -1.31 19.78
CA LEU A 110 -15.83 -0.98 21.11
C LEU A 110 -15.75 0.53 21.34
N LEU A 111 -15.29 1.31 20.37
CA LEU A 111 -15.16 2.75 20.48
C LEU A 111 -16.52 3.48 20.45
N ASP A 112 -17.47 2.96 19.68
CA ASP A 112 -18.85 3.48 19.65
C ASP A 112 -19.51 3.37 21.04
N THR A 113 -19.28 2.27 21.79
CA THR A 113 -19.78 2.15 23.18
C THR A 113 -19.20 3.20 24.14
N LYS A 114 -18.08 3.79 23.78
CA LYS A 114 -17.37 4.82 24.57
C LYS A 114 -17.58 6.23 24.05
N GLY A 115 -18.37 6.40 22.99
CA GLY A 115 -18.58 7.69 22.34
C GLY A 115 -17.32 8.30 21.72
N ILE A 116 -16.36 7.45 21.33
CA ILE A 116 -15.11 7.88 20.67
C ILE A 116 -15.33 7.80 19.15
N PRO A 117 -15.20 8.93 18.42
CA PRO A 117 -15.39 8.94 16.99
C PRO A 117 -14.31 8.09 16.30
N PHE A 118 -14.75 7.22 15.39
CA PHE A 118 -13.85 6.32 14.66
C PHE A 118 -14.40 5.99 13.29
N SER A 119 -13.60 6.24 12.27
CA SER A 119 -13.88 5.85 10.89
C SER A 119 -12.71 5.11 10.28
N HIS A 120 -12.98 4.18 9.40
CA HIS A 120 -11.95 3.33 8.81
C HIS A 120 -12.30 2.92 7.38
N ALA A 121 -11.28 2.51 6.64
CA ALA A 121 -11.41 1.83 5.36
C ALA A 121 -10.40 0.69 5.27
N SER A 122 -10.73 -0.33 4.49
CA SER A 122 -9.81 -1.41 4.14
C SER A 122 -10.00 -1.81 2.68
N ILE A 123 -8.94 -2.31 2.08
CA ILE A 123 -8.92 -2.86 0.73
C ILE A 123 -7.83 -3.92 0.66
N GLY A 124 -8.19 -5.17 0.39
CA GLY A 124 -7.28 -6.29 0.44
C GLY A 124 -6.49 -6.33 1.77
N GLY A 125 -5.17 -6.39 1.68
CA GLY A 125 -4.28 -6.38 2.85
C GLY A 125 -3.90 -4.99 3.38
N MET A 126 -4.60 -3.94 2.98
CA MET A 126 -4.39 -2.57 3.47
C MET A 126 -5.58 -2.08 4.27
N PHE A 127 -5.32 -1.37 5.36
CA PHE A 127 -6.34 -0.63 6.08
C PHE A 127 -5.80 0.68 6.66
N GLY A 128 -6.71 1.60 6.91
CA GLY A 128 -6.45 2.84 7.62
C GLY A 128 -7.64 3.21 8.49
N PHE A 129 -7.42 4.01 9.52
CA PHE A 129 -8.46 4.53 10.39
C PHE A 129 -8.16 5.93 10.87
N PHE A 130 -9.20 6.64 11.25
CA PHE A 130 -9.13 8.00 11.76
C PHE A 130 -10.07 8.16 12.96
N PHE A 131 -9.65 8.95 13.93
CA PHE A 131 -10.53 9.40 15.02
C PHE A 131 -11.37 10.58 14.52
N ALA A 132 -12.43 10.24 13.80
CA ALA A 132 -13.36 11.15 13.17
C ALA A 132 -14.69 10.43 12.93
N ASP A 133 -15.81 11.16 12.94
CA ASP A 133 -17.16 10.61 12.70
C ASP A 133 -17.35 10.11 11.27
N LYS A 134 -16.65 10.73 10.32
CA LYS A 134 -16.71 10.38 8.89
C LYS A 134 -15.32 10.06 8.38
N LEU A 135 -15.25 9.11 7.45
CA LEU A 135 -14.02 8.77 6.75
C LEU A 135 -13.57 9.98 5.91
N PRO A 136 -12.36 10.52 6.14
CA PRO A 136 -11.81 11.58 5.30
C PRO A 136 -11.65 11.13 3.84
N VAL A 137 -12.02 11.97 2.89
CA VAL A 137 -11.94 11.68 1.46
C VAL A 137 -10.87 12.50 0.72
N ASN A 138 -10.20 13.40 1.43
CA ASN A 138 -9.10 14.21 0.92
C ASN A 138 -8.12 14.62 2.03
N PHE A 139 -6.97 15.16 1.63
CA PHE A 139 -5.91 15.54 2.56
C PHE A 139 -6.37 16.59 3.60
N ASP A 140 -7.14 17.59 3.17
CA ASP A 140 -7.62 18.65 4.06
C ASP A 140 -8.54 18.11 5.17
N GLU A 141 -9.29 17.06 4.88
CA GLU A 141 -10.11 16.39 5.90
C GLU A 141 -9.25 15.55 6.83
N VAL A 142 -8.23 14.85 6.31
CA VAL A 142 -7.27 14.10 7.14
C VAL A 142 -6.57 15.03 8.13
N THR A 143 -6.16 16.23 7.72
CA THR A 143 -5.49 17.19 8.63
C THR A 143 -6.37 17.66 9.79
N LYS A 144 -7.70 17.55 9.66
CA LYS A 144 -8.67 17.95 10.69
C LYS A 144 -9.03 16.84 11.68
N THR A 145 -8.57 15.62 11.47
CA THR A 145 -8.80 14.53 12.42
C THR A 145 -7.96 14.70 13.68
N ASP A 146 -8.38 14.09 14.80
CA ASP A 146 -7.78 14.31 16.12
C ASP A 146 -6.38 13.67 16.24
N ASP A 147 -5.34 14.49 16.08
CA ASP A 147 -3.94 14.08 16.23
C ASP A 147 -3.59 13.70 17.67
N ALA A 148 -4.12 14.40 18.65
CA ALA A 148 -3.82 14.15 20.06
C ALA A 148 -4.36 12.78 20.49
N LEU A 149 -5.56 12.46 20.04
CA LEU A 149 -6.17 11.15 20.29
C LEU A 149 -5.41 10.04 19.55
N PHE A 150 -4.97 10.27 18.31
CA PHE A 150 -4.15 9.30 17.57
C PHE A 150 -2.81 9.02 18.30
N VAL A 151 -2.11 10.06 18.74
CA VAL A 151 -0.85 9.91 19.48
C VAL A 151 -1.07 9.14 20.79
N ARG A 152 -2.13 9.45 21.51
CA ARG A 152 -2.50 8.73 22.74
C ARG A 152 -2.80 7.25 22.46
N PHE A 153 -3.59 6.96 21.43
CA PHE A 153 -3.90 5.62 21.00
C PHE A 153 -2.62 4.84 20.66
N PHE A 154 -1.74 5.43 19.82
CA PHE A 154 -0.49 4.80 19.40
C PHE A 154 0.38 4.41 20.62
N ASN A 155 0.58 5.35 21.56
CA ASN A 155 1.41 5.08 22.74
C ASN A 155 0.81 4.00 23.65
N LEU A 156 -0.51 4.01 23.86
CA LEU A 156 -1.20 2.99 24.65
C LEU A 156 -1.14 1.62 23.96
N ALA A 157 -1.33 1.56 22.64
CA ALA A 157 -1.20 0.34 21.86
C ALA A 157 0.21 -0.25 22.00
N LEU A 158 1.23 0.59 21.83
CA LEU A 158 2.63 0.18 21.95
C LEU A 158 2.96 -0.36 23.35
N GLN A 159 2.50 0.32 24.42
CA GLN A 159 2.67 -0.15 25.82
C GLN A 159 2.00 -1.51 26.07
N ASN A 160 0.96 -1.84 25.30
CA ASN A 160 0.26 -3.13 25.38
C ASN A 160 0.74 -4.14 24.32
N GLY A 161 1.89 -3.93 23.70
CA GLY A 161 2.51 -4.87 22.76
C GLY A 161 1.93 -4.83 21.34
N LEU A 162 1.14 -3.81 20.99
CA LEU A 162 0.57 -3.61 19.65
C LEU A 162 1.32 -2.50 18.92
N TYR A 163 1.99 -2.83 17.83
CA TYR A 163 2.72 -1.86 17.02
C TYR A 163 1.95 -1.50 15.75
N PHE A 164 1.45 -0.28 15.70
CA PHE A 164 0.84 0.34 14.52
C PHE A 164 1.81 1.28 13.82
N ALA A 165 1.44 1.72 12.61
CA ALA A 165 2.17 2.81 11.97
C ALA A 165 2.12 4.07 12.86
N PRO A 166 3.25 4.79 13.05
CA PRO A 166 3.31 5.95 13.95
C PRO A 166 2.72 7.22 13.32
N SER A 167 1.91 7.09 12.30
CA SER A 167 1.32 8.20 11.55
C SER A 167 -0.08 7.82 11.08
N LYS A 168 -0.99 8.79 11.11
CA LYS A 168 -2.34 8.67 10.54
C LYS A 168 -2.37 8.77 9.00
N TYR A 169 -1.24 9.09 8.38
CA TYR A 169 -1.08 9.26 6.94
C TYR A 169 -0.61 7.99 6.25
#